data_fc212731c398a451599dce38d362e0d6
#
_entry.id   fc212731c398a451599dce38d362e0d6
#
_cell.length_a   1.000
_cell.length_b   1.000
_cell.length_c   1.000
_cell.angle_alpha   90.00
_cell.angle_beta   90.00
_cell.angle_gamma   90.00
#
_symmetry.space_group_name_H-M   'P 1'
#
loop_
_entity.id
_entity.type
_entity.pdbx_description
1 polymer ?
#
loop_
_entity_poly.entity_id
_entity_poly.type
_entity_poly.pdbx_seq_one_letter_code
_entity_poly.pdbx_strand_id
1 'polypeptide(L)'
;MRTPKIEALHRAIHWINERDSTYSIPCLGLDLSPLDSNSWLAGFTDADGCFSITVYDRKKNGVFLRTSVQTFFRIEVKQNYSREVTPNQGGSSYFTILSEIAAFFTVNLYTRVRKTEDKVFYAFVAVAHNSRSHEIVRKYFDSYPLYSSKYIAYKDWCVVQDLHRGSLNKDKLDKIKTIKNSFNSKRKVFDFSHLDSLNFERKL
;
A
#
# COMPACT_ATOMS: atom_id res chain seq x y z
N MET A 1 2.53 -17.45 -1.35
CA MET A 1 2.09 -16.39 -0.39
C MET A 1 3.30 -15.80 0.31
N ARG A 2 3.31 -14.49 0.66
CA ARG A 2 4.45 -13.80 1.28
C ARG A 2 4.19 -13.32 2.72
N THR A 3 2.98 -13.50 3.22
CA THR A 3 2.55 -12.97 4.53
C THR A 3 2.34 -14.07 5.56
N PRO A 4 2.28 -13.73 6.85
CA PRO A 4 1.95 -14.67 7.91
C PRO A 4 0.59 -15.39 7.74
N LYS A 5 -0.27 -14.91 6.84
CA LYS A 5 -1.53 -15.59 6.46
C LYS A 5 -1.31 -16.98 5.88
N ILE A 6 -0.07 -17.35 5.53
CA ILE A 6 0.27 -18.71 5.07
C ILE A 6 -0.16 -19.78 6.08
N GLU A 7 -0.15 -19.49 7.36
CA GLU A 7 -0.63 -20.42 8.39
C GLU A 7 -2.12 -20.72 8.25
N ALA A 8 -2.94 -19.70 7.92
CA ALA A 8 -4.36 -19.91 7.66
C ALA A 8 -4.60 -20.69 6.37
N LEU A 9 -3.76 -20.45 5.35
CA LEU A 9 -3.80 -21.21 4.10
C LEU A 9 -3.46 -22.70 4.36
N HIS A 10 -2.41 -22.97 5.11
CA HIS A 10 -2.04 -24.37 5.44
C HIS A 10 -3.15 -25.08 6.21
N ARG A 11 -3.78 -24.41 7.19
CA ARG A 11 -4.95 -24.99 7.90
C ARG A 11 -6.10 -25.32 6.94
N ALA A 12 -6.39 -24.43 5.98
CA ALA A 12 -7.42 -24.69 4.97
C ALA A 12 -7.04 -25.86 4.04
N ILE A 13 -5.77 -25.96 3.63
CA ILE A 13 -5.25 -27.05 2.81
C ILE A 13 -5.39 -28.39 3.57
N HIS A 14 -4.97 -28.45 4.82
CA HIS A 14 -5.13 -29.66 5.66
C HIS A 14 -6.61 -30.06 5.77
N TRP A 15 -7.47 -29.08 6.05
CA TRP A 15 -8.91 -29.31 6.17
C TRP A 15 -9.52 -29.89 4.89
N ILE A 16 -9.10 -29.41 3.68
CA ILE A 16 -9.57 -29.94 2.39
C ILE A 16 -9.03 -31.35 2.17
N ASN A 17 -7.72 -31.57 2.32
CA ASN A 17 -7.08 -32.86 2.08
C ASN A 17 -7.61 -33.98 3.00
N GLU A 18 -8.03 -33.65 4.21
CA GLU A 18 -8.62 -34.61 5.15
C GLU A 18 -10.06 -35.01 4.77
N ARG A 19 -10.81 -34.13 4.11
CA ARG A 19 -12.24 -34.34 3.79
C ARG A 19 -12.48 -34.92 2.41
N ASP A 20 -11.58 -34.66 1.49
CA ASP A 20 -11.72 -35.10 0.12
C ASP A 20 -10.40 -35.71 -0.37
N SER A 21 -10.36 -37.03 -0.43
CA SER A 21 -9.18 -37.79 -0.83
C SER A 21 -8.81 -37.62 -2.32
N THR A 22 -9.67 -36.95 -3.13
CA THR A 22 -9.34 -36.58 -4.51
C THR A 22 -8.33 -35.47 -4.57
N TYR A 23 -8.18 -34.66 -3.50
CA TYR A 23 -7.21 -33.57 -3.39
C TYR A 23 -5.96 -34.02 -2.61
N SER A 24 -4.81 -33.66 -3.15
CA SER A 24 -3.51 -33.77 -2.48
C SER A 24 -2.75 -32.45 -2.66
N ILE A 25 -3.28 -31.40 -2.04
CA ILE A 25 -2.74 -30.04 -2.18
C ILE A 25 -1.51 -29.91 -1.27
N PRO A 26 -0.32 -29.61 -1.82
CA PRO A 26 0.89 -29.46 -0.99
C PRO A 26 0.88 -28.13 -0.22
N CYS A 27 1.36 -28.18 1.02
CA CYS A 27 1.67 -26.98 1.80
C CYS A 27 3.01 -26.40 1.37
N LEU A 28 3.00 -25.40 0.52
CA LEU A 28 4.21 -24.71 0.05
C LEU A 28 4.65 -23.66 1.09
N GLY A 29 5.98 -23.36 1.10
CA GLY A 29 6.55 -22.29 1.91
C GLY A 29 6.17 -20.89 1.43
N LEU A 30 6.76 -19.87 2.08
CA LEU A 30 6.64 -18.48 1.65
C LEU A 30 7.29 -18.29 0.28
N ASP A 31 6.67 -17.47 -0.56
CA ASP A 31 7.26 -17.01 -1.82
C ASP A 31 8.33 -15.95 -1.51
N LEU A 32 9.57 -16.25 -1.83
CA LEU A 32 10.75 -15.43 -1.62
C LEU A 32 11.25 -14.77 -2.93
N SER A 33 10.48 -14.84 -4.01
CA SER A 33 10.88 -14.18 -5.27
C SER A 33 10.99 -12.66 -5.08
N PRO A 34 11.80 -11.92 -5.86
CA PRO A 34 11.91 -10.48 -5.75
C PRO A 34 10.55 -9.77 -5.85
N LEU A 35 10.35 -8.69 -5.10
CA LEU A 35 9.07 -7.97 -5.06
C LEU A 35 8.68 -7.35 -6.41
N ASP A 36 9.68 -7.04 -7.25
CA ASP A 36 9.50 -6.49 -8.59
C ASP A 36 9.35 -7.53 -9.70
N SER A 37 9.34 -8.82 -9.35
CA SER A 37 9.21 -9.90 -10.34
C SER A 37 7.76 -10.25 -10.68
N ASN A 38 6.79 -9.74 -9.94
CA ASN A 38 5.36 -10.04 -10.14
C ASN A 38 4.43 -8.98 -9.51
N SER A 39 3.13 -9.13 -9.74
CA SER A 39 2.08 -8.18 -9.29
C SER A 39 1.65 -8.34 -7.83
N TRP A 40 2.32 -9.19 -7.02
CA TRP A 40 1.88 -9.44 -5.65
C TRP A 40 1.78 -8.17 -4.80
N LEU A 41 2.78 -7.26 -4.90
CA LEU A 41 2.80 -6.02 -4.13
C LEU A 41 1.71 -5.05 -4.60
N ALA A 42 1.27 -5.12 -5.87
CA ALA A 42 0.12 -4.36 -6.35
C ALA A 42 -1.17 -4.83 -5.67
N GLY A 43 -1.44 -6.15 -5.64
CA GLY A 43 -2.58 -6.71 -4.91
C GLY A 43 -2.53 -6.42 -3.40
N PHE A 44 -1.34 -6.49 -2.78
CA PHE A 44 -1.16 -6.12 -1.38
C PHE A 44 -1.42 -4.64 -1.14
N THR A 45 -1.02 -3.77 -2.08
CA THR A 45 -1.31 -2.33 -2.04
C THR A 45 -2.79 -2.06 -2.24
N ASP A 46 -3.47 -2.77 -3.12
CA ASP A 46 -4.93 -2.66 -3.28
C ASP A 46 -5.69 -2.95 -1.98
N ALA A 47 -5.17 -3.85 -1.13
CA ALA A 47 -5.73 -4.09 0.20
C ALA A 47 -5.33 -2.98 1.20
N ASP A 48 -4.03 -2.79 1.46
CA ASP A 48 -3.50 -2.10 2.63
C ASP A 48 -2.70 -0.82 2.32
N GLY A 49 -2.44 -0.51 1.03
CA GLY A 49 -1.71 0.69 0.62
C GLY A 49 -2.56 1.95 0.61
N CYS A 50 -1.91 3.10 0.70
CA CYS A 50 -2.56 4.41 0.65
C CYS A 50 -1.66 5.45 -0.03
N PHE A 51 -2.20 6.14 -1.03
CA PHE A 51 -1.60 7.36 -1.59
C PHE A 51 -2.17 8.57 -0.88
N SER A 52 -1.35 9.59 -0.63
CA SER A 52 -1.80 10.82 0.01
C SER A 52 -1.12 12.07 -0.56
N ILE A 53 -1.87 13.15 -0.59
CA ILE A 53 -1.46 14.49 -1.05
C ILE A 53 -1.73 15.47 0.07
N THR A 54 -0.69 16.18 0.52
CA THR A 54 -0.79 17.20 1.55
C THR A 54 -0.38 18.54 0.98
N VAL A 55 -1.22 19.55 1.17
CA VAL A 55 -0.95 20.96 0.83
C VAL A 55 -1.07 21.74 2.12
N TYR A 56 -0.03 22.45 2.49
CA TYR A 56 0.00 23.24 3.73
C TYR A 56 0.88 24.48 3.58
N ASP A 57 0.56 25.51 4.35
CA ASP A 57 1.32 26.75 4.38
C ASP A 57 2.41 26.66 5.46
N ARG A 58 3.66 26.86 5.02
CA ARG A 58 4.78 27.02 5.93
C ARG A 58 4.78 28.43 6.49
N LYS A 59 4.85 28.52 7.81
CA LYS A 59 4.97 29.78 8.53
C LYS A 59 6.24 29.79 9.39
N LYS A 60 6.85 30.96 9.55
CA LYS A 60 7.93 31.18 10.51
C LYS A 60 7.55 32.39 11.37
N ASN A 61 7.50 32.22 12.69
CA ASN A 61 7.07 33.23 13.64
C ASN A 61 5.69 33.85 13.28
N GLY A 62 4.75 33.02 12.84
CA GLY A 62 3.42 33.49 12.43
C GLY A 62 3.33 34.03 10.98
N VAL A 63 4.45 34.36 10.36
CA VAL A 63 4.50 34.95 9.01
C VAL A 63 4.50 33.83 7.96
N PHE A 64 3.61 33.96 6.96
CA PHE A 64 3.57 33.05 5.80
C PHE A 64 4.89 33.13 5.02
N LEU A 65 5.45 31.98 4.72
CA LEU A 65 6.64 31.86 3.88
C LEU A 65 6.29 31.35 2.48
N ARG A 66 5.64 30.22 2.41
CA ARG A 66 5.25 29.57 1.15
C ARG A 66 4.24 28.45 1.38
N THR A 67 3.47 28.15 0.37
CA THR A 67 2.70 26.91 0.33
C THR A 67 3.61 25.74 -0.10
N SER A 68 3.50 24.62 0.59
CA SER A 68 4.26 23.40 0.32
C SER A 68 3.31 22.26 -0.03
N VAL A 69 3.74 21.43 -0.99
CA VAL A 69 3.04 20.20 -1.40
C VAL A 69 3.90 19.02 -1.02
N GLN A 70 3.29 17.99 -0.46
CA GLN A 70 3.94 16.71 -0.18
C GLN A 70 3.05 15.58 -0.66
N THR A 71 3.67 14.57 -1.20
CA THR A 71 3.02 13.33 -1.62
C THR A 71 3.64 12.16 -0.89
N PHE A 72 2.81 11.21 -0.47
CA PHE A 72 3.25 10.02 0.24
C PHE A 72 2.59 8.79 -0.36
N PHE A 73 3.33 7.71 -0.46
CA PHE A 73 2.80 6.37 -0.58
C PHE A 73 3.11 5.63 0.72
N ARG A 74 2.11 5.01 1.33
CA ARG A 74 2.22 4.36 2.63
C ARG A 74 1.57 2.99 2.61
N ILE A 75 2.25 2.03 3.22
CA ILE A 75 1.67 0.75 3.62
C ILE A 75 1.73 0.70 5.14
N GLU A 76 0.58 0.48 5.79
CA GLU A 76 0.44 0.37 7.24
C GLU A 76 -0.36 -0.89 7.57
N VAL A 77 0.25 -1.83 8.29
CA VAL A 77 -0.35 -3.11 8.65
C VAL A 77 -0.13 -3.36 10.13
N LYS A 78 -1.09 -4.01 10.81
CA LYS A 78 -0.89 -4.46 12.19
C LYS A 78 0.36 -5.33 12.31
N GLN A 79 1.03 -5.30 13.47
CA GLN A 79 2.29 -6.03 13.64
C GLN A 79 2.14 -7.54 13.52
N ASN A 80 1.06 -8.11 14.06
CA ASN A 80 0.85 -9.55 14.08
C ASN A 80 -0.46 -9.94 13.36
N TYR A 81 -0.45 -11.07 12.67
CA TYR A 81 -1.59 -11.60 11.93
C TYR A 81 -2.70 -12.12 12.84
N SER A 82 -2.36 -12.93 13.82
CA SER A 82 -3.30 -13.54 14.74
C SER A 82 -3.12 -13.02 16.17
N ARG A 83 -4.14 -13.19 17.01
CA ARG A 83 -3.98 -13.06 18.46
C ARG A 83 -3.14 -14.24 18.96
N GLU A 84 -2.42 -14.06 20.07
CA GLU A 84 -1.76 -15.15 20.76
C GLU A 84 -2.80 -16.25 21.05
N VAL A 85 -2.55 -17.43 20.51
CA VAL A 85 -3.40 -18.61 20.73
C VAL A 85 -2.93 -19.36 21.96
N THR A 86 -1.65 -19.20 22.31
CA THR A 86 -1.02 -19.80 23.50
C THR A 86 -0.09 -18.79 24.16
N PRO A 87 -0.02 -18.72 25.50
CA PRO A 87 1.00 -17.94 26.19
C PRO A 87 2.38 -18.34 25.68
N ASN A 88 3.20 -17.35 25.25
CA ASN A 88 4.55 -17.49 24.68
C ASN A 88 4.66 -17.94 23.22
N GLN A 89 3.60 -18.14 22.47
CA GLN A 89 3.65 -18.18 21.01
C GLN A 89 3.09 -16.89 20.47
N GLY A 90 3.94 -15.90 20.30
CA GLY A 90 3.59 -14.63 19.65
C GLY A 90 2.97 -14.90 18.28
N GLY A 91 1.89 -14.21 17.94
CA GLY A 91 1.28 -14.32 16.63
C GLY A 91 2.30 -13.99 15.52
N SER A 92 2.18 -14.64 14.38
CA SER A 92 3.10 -14.49 13.25
C SER A 92 3.20 -13.04 12.80
N SER A 93 4.41 -12.51 12.82
CA SER A 93 4.69 -11.10 12.58
C SER A 93 4.72 -10.74 11.09
N TYR A 94 4.20 -9.58 10.76
CA TYR A 94 4.40 -8.95 9.44
C TYR A 94 5.77 -8.29 9.27
N PHE A 95 6.66 -8.39 10.28
CA PHE A 95 7.95 -7.70 10.27
C PHE A 95 8.78 -8.01 9.02
N THR A 96 8.95 -9.28 8.69
CA THR A 96 9.79 -9.72 7.57
C THR A 96 9.32 -9.09 6.26
N ILE A 97 8.06 -9.30 5.88
CA ILE A 97 7.55 -8.78 4.60
C ILE A 97 7.51 -7.25 4.56
N LEU A 98 7.18 -6.57 5.68
CA LEU A 98 7.20 -5.11 5.72
C LEU A 98 8.63 -4.55 5.69
N SER A 99 9.63 -5.27 6.23
CA SER A 99 11.05 -4.92 6.10
C SER A 99 11.51 -5.05 4.66
N GLU A 100 11.13 -6.11 3.95
CA GLU A 100 11.42 -6.30 2.52
C GLU A 100 10.80 -5.18 1.67
N ILE A 101 9.53 -4.83 1.93
CA ILE A 101 8.83 -3.73 1.23
C ILE A 101 9.53 -2.39 1.51
N ALA A 102 9.92 -2.11 2.76
CA ALA A 102 10.63 -0.89 3.12
C ALA A 102 12.00 -0.82 2.42
N ALA A 103 12.76 -1.92 2.41
CA ALA A 103 14.03 -2.03 1.71
C ALA A 103 13.86 -1.83 0.19
N PHE A 104 12.83 -2.44 -0.41
CA PHE A 104 12.50 -2.30 -1.83
C PHE A 104 12.24 -0.83 -2.21
N PHE A 105 11.47 -0.10 -1.42
CA PHE A 105 11.23 1.34 -1.63
C PHE A 105 12.35 2.25 -1.13
N THR A 106 13.45 1.68 -0.60
CA THR A 106 14.58 2.42 -0.01
C THR A 106 14.15 3.40 1.09
N VAL A 107 13.28 2.93 1.98
CA VAL A 107 12.74 3.68 3.13
C VAL A 107 12.92 2.88 4.43
N ASN A 108 12.78 3.56 5.57
CA ASN A 108 12.79 2.90 6.87
C ASN A 108 11.43 2.27 7.18
N LEU A 109 11.46 1.16 7.91
CA LEU A 109 10.28 0.60 8.54
C LEU A 109 10.11 1.24 9.92
N TYR A 110 8.93 1.79 10.17
CA TYR A 110 8.57 2.40 11.45
C TYR A 110 7.54 1.56 12.19
N THR A 111 7.53 1.70 13.50
CA THR A 111 6.43 1.23 14.34
C THR A 111 5.50 2.38 14.69
N ARG A 112 4.21 2.11 14.71
CA ARG A 112 3.19 3.07 15.13
C ARG A 112 2.35 2.47 16.24
N VAL A 113 2.13 3.24 17.29
CA VAL A 113 1.23 2.89 18.38
C VAL A 113 0.04 3.84 18.33
N ARG A 114 -1.17 3.27 18.33
CA ARG A 114 -2.42 4.02 18.45
C ARG A 114 -3.15 3.53 19.70
N LYS A 115 -3.46 4.45 20.58
CA LYS A 115 -4.22 4.16 21.81
C LYS A 115 -5.65 4.70 21.65
N THR A 116 -6.62 3.89 22.01
CA THR A 116 -8.00 4.28 22.30
C THR A 116 -8.24 4.07 23.80
N GLU A 117 -9.41 4.45 24.33
CA GLU A 117 -9.74 4.27 25.75
C GLU A 117 -9.54 2.82 26.21
N ASP A 118 -9.95 1.84 25.38
CA ASP A 118 -9.95 0.43 25.75
C ASP A 118 -8.84 -0.42 25.11
N LYS A 119 -8.12 0.09 24.09
CA LYS A 119 -7.22 -0.74 23.27
C LYS A 119 -5.98 -0.01 22.82
N VAL A 120 -4.90 -0.77 22.71
CA VAL A 120 -3.65 -0.33 22.09
C VAL A 120 -3.44 -1.13 20.80
N PHE A 121 -3.19 -0.42 19.70
CA PHE A 121 -2.93 -0.99 18.38
C PHE A 121 -1.49 -0.74 17.99
N TYR A 122 -0.81 -1.78 17.58
CA TYR A 122 0.55 -1.73 17.08
C TYR A 122 0.57 -2.02 15.58
N ALA A 123 1.24 -1.17 14.80
CA ALA A 123 1.38 -1.33 13.37
C ALA A 123 2.83 -1.14 12.92
N PHE A 124 3.20 -1.78 11.81
CA PHE A 124 4.37 -1.45 11.01
C PHE A 124 3.96 -0.51 9.89
N VAL A 125 4.82 0.45 9.59
CA VAL A 125 4.55 1.50 8.59
C VAL A 125 5.78 1.69 7.72
N ALA A 126 5.63 1.52 6.40
CA ALA A 126 6.60 1.92 5.40
C ALA A 126 6.05 3.13 4.62
N VAL A 127 6.83 4.21 4.50
CA VAL A 127 6.39 5.46 3.84
C VAL A 127 7.41 5.91 2.82
N ALA A 128 7.03 5.88 1.55
CA ALA A 128 7.78 6.53 0.47
C ALA A 128 7.39 8.02 0.41
N HIS A 129 8.38 8.91 0.57
CA HIS A 129 8.15 10.35 0.70
C HIS A 129 9.21 11.23 0.04
N ASN A 130 10.25 10.63 -0.53
CA ASN A 130 11.32 11.35 -1.23
C ASN A 130 11.38 10.94 -2.71
N SER A 131 12.09 11.70 -3.54
CA SER A 131 12.15 11.48 -4.99
C SER A 131 12.57 10.07 -5.37
N ARG A 132 13.61 9.53 -4.72
CA ARG A 132 14.13 8.17 -5.00
C ARG A 132 13.06 7.10 -4.74
N SER A 133 12.42 7.15 -3.58
CA SER A 133 11.37 6.19 -3.23
C SER A 133 10.14 6.34 -4.15
N HIS A 134 9.79 7.58 -4.54
CA HIS A 134 8.70 7.84 -5.47
C HIS A 134 8.96 7.27 -6.87
N GLU A 135 10.19 7.34 -7.37
CA GLU A 135 10.57 6.74 -8.66
C GLU A 135 10.40 5.23 -8.65
N ILE A 136 10.80 4.56 -7.55
CA ILE A 136 10.62 3.12 -7.40
C ILE A 136 9.13 2.76 -7.35
N VAL A 137 8.32 3.52 -6.59
CA VAL A 137 6.87 3.35 -6.51
C VAL A 137 6.22 3.47 -7.89
N ARG A 138 6.59 4.51 -8.66
CA ARG A 138 6.06 4.73 -10.03
C ARG A 138 6.48 3.60 -10.96
N LYS A 139 7.78 3.26 -11.00
CA LYS A 139 8.29 2.16 -11.84
C LYS A 139 7.55 0.85 -11.58
N TYR A 140 7.30 0.54 -10.30
CA TYR A 140 6.61 -0.68 -9.93
C TYR A 140 5.13 -0.68 -10.39
N PHE A 141 4.35 0.36 -10.05
CA PHE A 141 2.92 0.40 -10.40
C PHE A 141 2.64 0.72 -11.88
N ASP A 142 3.59 1.26 -12.61
CA ASP A 142 3.50 1.36 -14.07
C ASP A 142 3.70 -0.02 -14.74
N SER A 143 4.51 -0.91 -14.15
CA SER A 143 4.72 -2.29 -14.61
C SER A 143 3.62 -3.25 -14.14
N TYR A 144 3.11 -3.04 -12.92
CA TYR A 144 2.08 -3.86 -12.27
C TYR A 144 0.93 -2.97 -11.78
N PRO A 145 -0.04 -2.65 -12.64
CA PRO A 145 -1.12 -1.74 -12.30
C PRO A 145 -1.99 -2.23 -11.14
N LEU A 146 -2.53 -1.28 -10.38
CA LEU A 146 -3.55 -1.52 -9.37
C LEU A 146 -4.90 -1.78 -10.04
N TYR A 147 -5.75 -2.58 -9.42
CA TYR A 147 -7.06 -2.94 -9.96
C TYR A 147 -8.25 -2.31 -9.21
N SER A 148 -8.01 -1.74 -8.04
CA SER A 148 -9.04 -1.04 -7.27
C SER A 148 -9.09 0.46 -7.60
N SER A 149 -9.97 1.19 -6.91
CA SER A 149 -10.02 2.66 -6.96
C SER A 149 -8.68 3.33 -6.59
N LYS A 150 -7.75 2.59 -6.01
CA LYS A 150 -6.40 3.08 -5.71
C LYS A 150 -5.58 3.34 -6.97
N TYR A 151 -5.90 2.70 -8.11
CA TYR A 151 -5.32 3.06 -9.40
C TYR A 151 -5.56 4.53 -9.73
N ILE A 152 -6.79 5.00 -9.58
CA ILE A 152 -7.14 6.39 -9.86
C ILE A 152 -6.41 7.34 -8.88
N ALA A 153 -6.32 6.95 -7.61
CA ALA A 153 -5.55 7.70 -6.62
C ALA A 153 -4.04 7.73 -6.96
N TYR A 154 -3.49 6.62 -7.44
CA TYR A 154 -2.11 6.55 -7.92
C TYR A 154 -1.86 7.50 -9.11
N LYS A 155 -2.75 7.50 -10.10
CA LYS A 155 -2.61 8.39 -11.28
C LYS A 155 -2.67 9.86 -10.87
N ASP A 156 -3.60 10.26 -10.01
CA ASP A 156 -3.68 11.61 -9.46
C ASP A 156 -2.42 11.99 -8.67
N TRP A 157 -1.90 11.06 -7.88
CA TRP A 157 -0.68 11.23 -7.10
C TRP A 157 0.53 11.46 -8.02
N CYS A 158 0.64 10.73 -9.15
CA CYS A 158 1.65 10.95 -10.16
C CYS A 158 1.53 12.34 -10.81
N VAL A 159 0.32 12.76 -11.19
CA VAL A 159 0.06 14.09 -11.75
C VAL A 159 0.51 15.19 -10.79
N VAL A 160 0.19 15.06 -9.49
CA VAL A 160 0.63 16.04 -8.48
C VAL A 160 2.14 16.10 -8.35
N GLN A 161 2.84 14.97 -8.41
CA GLN A 161 4.30 14.95 -8.41
C GLN A 161 4.89 15.67 -9.62
N ASP A 162 4.33 15.44 -10.81
CA ASP A 162 4.79 16.08 -12.03
C ASP A 162 4.53 17.60 -12.03
N LEU A 163 3.38 18.03 -11.53
CA LEU A 163 3.06 19.45 -11.31
C LEU A 163 3.99 20.12 -10.29
N HIS A 164 4.40 19.39 -9.27
CA HIS A 164 5.27 19.89 -8.19
C HIS A 164 6.75 19.93 -8.58
N ARG A 165 7.16 19.28 -9.67
CA ARG A 165 8.55 19.38 -10.18
C ARG A 165 8.85 20.82 -10.62
N GLY A 166 9.98 21.35 -10.15
CA GLY A 166 10.41 22.73 -10.42
C GLY A 166 9.66 23.78 -9.61
N SER A 167 9.45 24.97 -10.18
CA SER A 167 8.77 26.09 -9.50
C SER A 167 7.26 25.84 -9.40
N LEU A 168 6.70 26.05 -8.22
CA LEU A 168 5.28 25.97 -7.95
C LEU A 168 4.65 27.35 -8.15
N ASN A 169 3.96 27.55 -9.27
CA ASN A 169 3.17 28.76 -9.55
C ASN A 169 1.71 28.60 -9.10
N LYS A 170 0.92 29.67 -9.21
CA LYS A 170 -0.49 29.70 -8.80
C LYS A 170 -1.32 28.66 -9.54
N ASP A 171 -1.18 28.57 -10.87
CA ASP A 171 -1.99 27.65 -11.71
C ASP A 171 -1.73 26.19 -11.37
N LYS A 172 -0.46 25.80 -11.16
CA LYS A 172 -0.11 24.47 -10.67
C LYS A 172 -0.69 24.20 -9.30
N LEU A 173 -0.60 25.14 -8.39
CA LEU A 173 -1.14 25.02 -7.04
C LEU A 173 -2.66 24.84 -7.05
N ASP A 174 -3.38 25.58 -7.86
CA ASP A 174 -4.83 25.49 -7.97
C ASP A 174 -5.25 24.14 -8.56
N LYS A 175 -4.54 23.64 -9.59
CA LYS A 175 -4.73 22.27 -10.11
C LYS A 175 -4.50 21.21 -9.02
N ILE A 176 -3.43 21.33 -8.25
CA ILE A 176 -3.12 20.39 -7.15
C ILE A 176 -4.22 20.43 -6.08
N LYS A 177 -4.73 21.60 -5.72
CA LYS A 177 -5.85 21.75 -4.76
C LYS A 177 -7.12 21.08 -5.30
N THR A 178 -7.42 21.26 -6.58
CA THR A 178 -8.57 20.61 -7.25
C THR A 178 -8.46 19.09 -7.16
N ILE A 179 -7.32 18.51 -7.53
CA ILE A 179 -7.07 17.07 -7.40
C ILE A 179 -7.25 16.62 -5.94
N LYS A 180 -6.63 17.33 -4.98
CA LYS A 180 -6.73 17.00 -3.55
C LYS A 180 -8.18 17.02 -3.04
N ASN A 181 -9.02 17.91 -3.54
CA ASN A 181 -10.42 18.04 -3.12
C ASN A 181 -11.31 16.88 -3.63
N SER A 182 -10.87 16.15 -4.65
CA SER A 182 -11.54 14.96 -5.18
C SER A 182 -10.74 13.67 -4.94
N PHE A 183 -9.80 13.65 -3.98
CA PHE A 183 -8.87 12.57 -3.76
C PHE A 183 -9.36 11.57 -2.69
N ASN A 184 -9.10 10.28 -2.89
CA ASN A 184 -9.45 9.19 -1.96
C ASN A 184 -10.95 9.21 -1.55
N SER A 185 -11.26 9.29 -0.25
CA SER A 185 -12.63 9.27 0.28
C SER A 185 -13.52 10.43 -0.19
N LYS A 186 -12.93 11.48 -0.76
CA LYS A 186 -13.68 12.60 -1.35
C LYS A 186 -14.05 12.36 -2.80
N ARG A 187 -13.56 11.30 -3.44
CA ARG A 187 -13.87 10.96 -4.83
C ARG A 187 -15.32 10.53 -4.96
N LYS A 188 -16.02 11.12 -5.91
CA LYS A 188 -17.43 10.80 -6.23
C LYS A 188 -17.56 10.10 -7.59
N VAL A 189 -16.60 10.30 -8.49
CA VAL A 189 -16.59 9.72 -9.83
C VAL A 189 -15.44 8.74 -9.94
N PHE A 190 -15.72 7.54 -10.40
CA PHE A 190 -14.76 6.46 -10.56
C PHE A 190 -14.74 6.03 -12.03
N ASP A 191 -13.56 6.04 -12.63
CA ASP A 191 -13.30 5.52 -13.97
C ASP A 191 -12.42 4.27 -13.85
N PHE A 192 -12.94 3.14 -14.28
CA PHE A 192 -12.26 1.85 -14.28
C PHE A 192 -11.93 1.37 -15.70
N SER A 193 -11.93 2.25 -16.70
CA SER A 193 -11.62 1.92 -18.10
C SER A 193 -10.25 1.23 -18.27
N HIS A 194 -9.32 1.43 -17.33
CA HIS A 194 -8.04 0.70 -17.32
C HIS A 194 -8.19 -0.81 -17.12
N LEU A 195 -9.36 -1.28 -16.66
CA LEU A 195 -9.67 -2.71 -16.52
C LEU A 195 -10.23 -3.33 -17.81
N ASP A 196 -10.68 -2.53 -18.77
CA ASP A 196 -11.30 -3.00 -20.01
C ASP A 196 -10.31 -3.78 -20.88
N SER A 197 -9.00 -3.47 -20.77
CA SER A 197 -7.94 -4.20 -21.46
C SER A 197 -7.62 -5.57 -20.83
N LEU A 198 -8.13 -5.85 -19.64
CA LEU A 198 -8.02 -7.13 -18.99
C LEU A 198 -9.11 -8.04 -19.57
N ASN A 199 -8.84 -8.65 -20.72
CA ASN A 199 -9.66 -9.70 -21.25
C ASN A 199 -9.67 -10.87 -20.25
N PHE A 200 -10.59 -10.83 -19.29
CA PHE A 200 -11.00 -12.01 -18.56
C PHE A 200 -11.74 -12.91 -19.56
N GLU A 201 -11.02 -13.67 -20.40
CA GLU A 201 -11.61 -14.84 -21.01
C GLU A 201 -12.10 -15.72 -19.88
N ARG A 202 -13.41 -15.62 -19.57
CA ARG A 202 -14.10 -16.61 -18.76
C ARG A 202 -14.08 -17.90 -19.57
N LYS A 203 -13.04 -18.72 -19.40
CA LYS A 203 -13.13 -20.12 -19.70
C LYS A 203 -14.06 -20.72 -18.65
N LEU A 204 -15.36 -20.80 -19.02
CA LEU A 204 -16.36 -21.62 -18.34
C LEU A 204 -16.05 -23.09 -18.60
#